data_c056d24e07da2ff1f4ba11a61e72be54
#
_entry.id   c056d24e07da2ff1f4ba11a61e72be54
#
_cell.length_a   1.000
_cell.length_b   1.000
_cell.length_c   1.000
_cell.angle_alpha   90.00
_cell.angle_beta   90.00
_cell.angle_gamma   90.00
#
_symmetry.space_group_name_H-M   'P 1'
#
loop_
_entity.id
_entity.type
_entity.pdbx_description
1 polymer ?
#
loop_
_entity_poly.entity_id
_entity_poly.type
_entity_poly.pdbx_seq_one_letter_code
_entity_poly.pdbx_strand_id
1 'polypeptide(L)'
;MTYISQSDIENVYGSANVAAWSDLTGGDTADSTRITASITYAEHYVENLFRASQYQVPFASGASGYDTQLVDWMSAIAGDWLYRSRGVRRRISRTAVDVGDGTGLTSETIARVRQEMGAALSGKIRLDAALKSNPMAEGPSCVF
;
A
#
# COMPACT_ATOMS: atom_id res chain seq x y z
N MET A 1 2.81 -13.73 5.22
CA MET A 1 3.31 -13.56 3.85
C MET A 1 3.44 -12.08 3.55
N THR A 2 4.57 -11.69 3.00
CA THR A 2 4.87 -10.27 2.81
C THR A 2 4.93 -9.97 1.32
N TYR A 3 4.16 -8.98 0.88
CA TYR A 3 4.14 -8.57 -0.53
C TYR A 3 5.13 -7.46 -0.81
N ILE A 4 5.42 -6.61 0.19
CA ILE A 4 6.28 -5.45 0.03
C ILE A 4 7.38 -5.44 1.09
N SER A 5 8.40 -4.62 0.82
CA SER A 5 9.52 -4.43 1.73
C SER A 5 9.70 -2.95 2.02
N GLN A 6 10.63 -2.65 2.91
CA GLN A 6 11.01 -1.26 3.18
C GLN A 6 11.46 -0.55 1.92
N SER A 7 12.21 -1.22 1.06
CA SER A 7 12.68 -0.63 -0.19
C SER A 7 11.53 -0.17 -1.08
N ASP A 8 10.43 -0.93 -1.07
CA ASP A 8 9.28 -0.56 -1.89
C ASP A 8 8.64 0.74 -1.39
N ILE A 9 8.58 0.92 -0.08
CA ILE A 9 8.07 2.17 0.50
C ILE A 9 9.02 3.32 0.17
N GLU A 10 10.32 3.06 0.26
CA GLU A 10 11.33 4.07 -0.04
C GLU A 10 11.32 4.47 -1.51
N ASN A 11 10.95 3.57 -2.39
CA ASN A 11 10.81 3.89 -3.81
C ASN A 11 9.66 4.88 -4.07
N VAL A 12 8.64 4.86 -3.23
CA VAL A 12 7.51 5.78 -3.37
C VAL A 12 7.79 7.13 -2.72
N TYR A 13 8.35 7.13 -1.52
CA TYR A 13 8.45 8.35 -0.71
C TYR A 13 9.88 8.82 -0.45
N GLY A 14 10.87 8.00 -0.76
CA GLY A 14 12.26 8.30 -0.47
C GLY A 14 12.72 7.77 0.87
N SER A 15 13.99 7.35 0.94
CA SER A 15 14.54 6.73 2.15
C SER A 15 14.59 7.71 3.32
N ALA A 16 14.88 8.98 3.06
CA ALA A 16 14.94 9.99 4.11
C ALA A 16 13.59 10.19 4.79
N ASN A 17 12.52 10.22 3.99
CA ASN A 17 11.18 10.37 4.53
C ASN A 17 10.74 9.15 5.33
N VAL A 18 11.03 7.97 4.83
CA VAL A 18 10.69 6.73 5.54
C VAL A 18 11.41 6.66 6.87
N ALA A 19 12.70 7.01 6.89
CA ALA A 19 13.47 7.05 8.13
C ALA A 19 12.88 8.05 9.11
N ALA A 20 12.60 9.26 8.65
CA ALA A 20 12.06 10.32 9.51
C ALA A 20 10.68 9.98 10.05
N TRP A 21 9.82 9.39 9.22
CA TRP A 21 8.45 9.08 9.64
C TRP A 21 8.38 7.86 10.56
N SER A 22 9.30 6.93 10.43
CA SER A 22 9.32 5.75 11.29
C SER A 22 9.95 6.03 12.64
N ASP A 23 10.84 6.99 12.73
CA ASP A 23 11.57 7.26 13.96
C ASP A 23 10.83 8.25 14.84
N LEU A 24 10.17 7.77 15.88
CA LEU A 24 9.44 8.60 16.83
C LEU A 24 10.36 9.36 17.78
N THR A 25 11.63 8.98 17.84
CA THR A 25 12.58 9.67 18.71
C THR A 25 13.16 10.94 18.07
N GLY A 26 13.00 11.06 16.76
CA GLY A 26 13.48 12.23 16.04
C GLY A 26 14.91 12.14 15.56
N GLY A 27 15.49 10.95 15.59
CA GLY A 27 16.87 10.73 15.16
C GLY A 27 17.04 10.45 13.68
N ASP A 28 15.95 10.41 12.94
CA ASP A 28 15.93 10.15 11.51
C ASP A 28 16.61 8.82 11.12
N THR A 29 16.53 7.85 12.03
CA THR A 29 17.00 6.49 11.78
C THR A 29 15.79 5.60 11.57
N ALA A 30 15.80 4.80 10.52
CA ALA A 30 14.68 3.94 10.20
C ALA A 30 14.40 2.96 11.35
N ASP A 31 13.15 2.92 11.78
CA ASP A 31 12.71 2.00 12.83
C ASP A 31 12.04 0.80 12.16
N SER A 32 12.75 -0.32 12.15
CA SER A 32 12.28 -1.52 11.46
C SER A 32 10.96 -2.06 12.05
N THR A 33 10.76 -1.90 13.33
CA THR A 33 9.52 -2.37 13.97
C THR A 33 8.32 -1.60 13.46
N ARG A 34 8.44 -0.28 13.38
CA ARG A 34 7.37 0.55 12.86
C ARG A 34 7.15 0.35 11.38
N ILE A 35 8.23 0.17 10.64
CA ILE A 35 8.12 -0.11 9.20
C ILE A 35 7.40 -1.44 8.98
N THR A 36 7.74 -2.46 9.75
CA THR A 36 7.05 -3.76 9.65
C THR A 36 5.56 -3.62 9.99
N ALA A 37 5.24 -2.83 11.02
CA ALA A 37 3.84 -2.60 11.37
C ALA A 37 3.09 -1.90 10.23
N SER A 38 3.72 -0.95 9.56
CA SER A 38 3.09 -0.25 8.44
C SER A 38 2.86 -1.17 7.25
N ILE A 39 3.80 -2.06 7.00
CA ILE A 39 3.68 -3.06 5.93
C ILE A 39 2.51 -3.99 6.24
N THR A 40 2.44 -4.51 7.46
CA THR A 40 1.34 -5.38 7.87
C THR A 40 -0.01 -4.68 7.71
N TYR A 41 -0.09 -3.43 8.14
CA TYR A 41 -1.31 -2.65 7.99
C TYR A 41 -1.71 -2.51 6.53
N ALA A 42 -0.76 -2.14 5.67
CA ALA A 42 -1.05 -1.90 4.27
C ALA A 42 -1.48 -3.18 3.54
N GLU A 43 -0.80 -4.27 3.83
CA GLU A 43 -1.12 -5.55 3.21
C GLU A 43 -2.52 -6.02 3.59
N HIS A 44 -2.84 -5.94 4.88
CA HIS A 44 -4.18 -6.30 5.34
C HIS A 44 -5.25 -5.38 4.79
N TYR A 45 -4.95 -4.09 4.68
CA TYR A 45 -5.90 -3.13 4.13
C TYR A 45 -6.29 -3.50 2.71
N VAL A 46 -5.29 -3.75 1.87
CA VAL A 46 -5.55 -4.10 0.47
C VAL A 46 -6.20 -5.47 0.35
N GLU A 47 -5.72 -6.45 1.12
CA GLU A 47 -6.34 -7.77 1.12
C GLU A 47 -7.81 -7.71 1.50
N ASN A 48 -8.14 -6.95 2.54
CA ASN A 48 -9.53 -6.84 2.99
C ASN A 48 -10.40 -6.17 1.94
N LEU A 49 -9.85 -5.17 1.25
CA LEU A 49 -10.59 -4.50 0.19
C LEU A 49 -10.90 -5.45 -0.96
N PHE A 50 -9.95 -6.30 -1.32
CA PHE A 50 -10.09 -7.20 -2.46
C PHE A 50 -10.73 -8.53 -2.12
N ARG A 51 -10.95 -8.80 -0.83
CA ARG A 51 -11.52 -10.08 -0.39
C ARG A 51 -12.92 -10.32 -0.95
N ALA A 52 -13.67 -9.25 -1.13
CA ALA A 52 -15.01 -9.35 -1.70
C ALA A 52 -15.01 -9.21 -3.22
N SER A 53 -13.86 -9.01 -3.84
CA SER A 53 -13.73 -8.80 -5.27
C SER A 53 -13.60 -10.12 -6.02
N GLN A 54 -13.39 -10.02 -7.33
CA GLN A 54 -13.15 -11.17 -8.19
C GLN A 54 -11.76 -11.78 -8.01
N TYR A 55 -10.86 -11.11 -7.31
CA TYR A 55 -9.49 -11.59 -7.12
C TYR A 55 -9.38 -12.53 -5.94
N GLN A 56 -8.49 -13.50 -6.06
CA GLN A 56 -8.22 -14.42 -4.97
C GLN A 56 -7.28 -13.78 -3.96
N VAL A 57 -7.63 -13.89 -2.68
CA VAL A 57 -6.82 -13.38 -1.56
C VAL A 57 -6.48 -14.56 -0.66
N PRO A 58 -5.21 -14.74 -0.26
CA PRO A 58 -4.06 -13.89 -0.55
C PRO A 58 -3.65 -13.92 -2.00
N PHE A 59 -3.02 -12.83 -2.45
CA PHE A 59 -2.64 -12.70 -3.85
C PHE A 59 -1.51 -13.66 -4.21
N ALA A 60 -1.59 -14.23 -5.39
CA ALA A 60 -0.56 -15.13 -5.89
C ALA A 60 0.53 -14.32 -6.60
N SER A 61 1.77 -14.76 -6.47
CA SER A 61 2.86 -14.17 -7.22
C SER A 61 2.96 -14.82 -8.59
N GLY A 62 3.25 -14.01 -9.60
CA GLY A 62 3.55 -14.50 -10.93
C GLY A 62 5.03 -14.84 -11.06
N ALA A 63 5.47 -15.07 -12.32
CA ALA A 63 6.86 -15.42 -12.60
C ALA A 63 7.83 -14.29 -12.18
N SER A 64 7.39 -13.05 -12.24
CA SER A 64 8.22 -11.89 -11.91
C SER A 64 7.91 -11.31 -10.52
N GLY A 65 7.19 -12.03 -9.70
CA GLY A 65 6.77 -11.56 -8.39
C GLY A 65 5.32 -11.10 -8.39
N TYR A 66 4.97 -10.25 -7.44
CA TYR A 66 3.61 -9.74 -7.35
C TYR A 66 3.41 -8.61 -8.36
N ASP A 67 2.13 -8.37 -8.70
CA ASP A 67 1.77 -7.29 -9.62
C ASP A 67 2.33 -5.97 -9.11
N THR A 68 2.94 -5.21 -10.02
CA THR A 68 3.58 -3.94 -9.64
C THR A 68 2.59 -2.92 -9.10
N GLN A 69 1.35 -2.95 -9.56
CA GLN A 69 0.33 -2.06 -9.02
C GLN A 69 -0.02 -2.41 -7.58
N LEU A 70 -0.12 -3.70 -7.26
CA LEU A 70 -0.33 -4.13 -5.87
C LEU A 70 0.78 -3.65 -4.97
N VAL A 71 2.03 -3.83 -5.42
CA VAL A 71 3.19 -3.39 -4.66
C VAL A 71 3.17 -1.87 -4.46
N ASP A 72 2.85 -1.13 -5.51
CA ASP A 72 2.76 0.33 -5.44
C ASP A 72 1.67 0.78 -4.45
N TRP A 73 0.50 0.18 -4.53
CA TRP A 73 -0.61 0.55 -3.63
C TRP A 73 -0.29 0.26 -2.18
N MET A 74 0.24 -0.93 -1.90
CA MET A 74 0.60 -1.30 -0.54
C MET A 74 1.71 -0.42 0.00
N SER A 75 2.70 -0.11 -0.83
CA SER A 75 3.81 0.76 -0.44
C SER A 75 3.32 2.18 -0.13
N ALA A 76 2.43 2.70 -0.95
CA ALA A 76 1.85 4.02 -0.74
C ALA A 76 1.05 4.08 0.57
N ILE A 77 0.26 3.06 0.83
CA ILE A 77 -0.55 2.98 2.05
C ILE A 77 0.34 2.85 3.28
N ALA A 78 1.39 2.03 3.20
CA ALA A 78 2.32 1.86 4.31
C ALA A 78 3.03 3.17 4.65
N GLY A 79 3.50 3.89 3.64
CA GLY A 79 4.15 5.18 3.86
C GLY A 79 3.21 6.22 4.44
N ASP A 80 1.98 6.26 3.94
CA ASP A 80 0.96 7.16 4.49
C ASP A 80 0.66 6.84 5.95
N TRP A 81 0.60 5.56 6.30
CA TRP A 81 0.41 5.14 7.69
C TRP A 81 1.56 5.64 8.56
N LEU A 82 2.80 5.49 8.10
CA LEU A 82 3.96 6.00 8.82
C LEU A 82 3.88 7.51 9.02
N TYR A 83 3.51 8.23 7.98
CA TYR A 83 3.41 9.68 8.04
C TYR A 83 2.35 10.12 9.05
N ARG A 84 1.17 9.53 8.99
CA ARG A 84 0.07 9.92 9.87
C ARG A 84 0.30 9.51 11.32
N SER A 85 1.03 8.43 11.55
CA SER A 85 1.28 7.90 12.89
C SER A 85 2.59 8.38 13.51
N ARG A 86 3.25 9.35 12.88
CA ARG A 86 4.57 9.81 13.34
C ARG A 86 4.54 10.59 14.65
N GLY A 87 3.37 10.96 15.15
CA GLY A 87 3.24 11.58 16.44
C GLY A 87 3.21 13.10 16.41
N VAL A 88 2.78 13.66 17.54
CA VAL A 88 2.59 15.11 17.69
C VAL A 88 3.90 15.89 17.57
N ARG A 89 4.97 15.29 18.05
CA ARG A 89 6.26 15.96 18.07
C ARG A 89 6.71 16.39 16.68
N ARG A 90 6.42 15.58 15.68
CA ARG A 90 6.81 15.93 14.30
C ARG A 90 6.07 17.14 13.79
N ARG A 91 4.85 17.30 14.20
CA ARG A 91 4.07 18.45 13.75
C ARG A 91 4.50 19.73 14.39
N ILE A 92 4.95 19.64 15.64
CA ILE A 92 5.40 20.82 16.37
C ILE A 92 6.71 21.36 15.82
N SER A 93 7.56 20.46 15.39
CA SER A 93 8.90 20.87 14.98
C SER A 93 8.91 21.65 13.68
N ARG A 94 7.78 22.05 13.22
CA ARG A 94 7.85 22.70 12.07
C ARG A 94 6.99 23.64 11.76
N THR A 95 7.13 24.24 11.20
CA THR A 95 6.69 25.46 10.77
C THR A 95 6.64 25.47 9.26
N ALA A 96 7.33 26.36 8.62
CA ALA A 96 7.32 26.44 7.17
C ALA A 96 7.81 25.15 6.51
N VAL A 97 8.69 24.46 7.19
CA VAL A 97 9.24 23.22 6.66
C VAL A 97 8.18 22.15 6.57
N ASP A 98 7.22 22.17 7.46
CA ASP A 98 6.18 21.15 7.48
C ASP A 98 5.29 21.18 6.26
N VAL A 99 5.20 22.32 5.63
CA VAL A 99 4.41 22.42 4.40
C VAL A 99 5.01 21.55 3.32
N GLY A 100 6.34 21.45 3.29
CA GLY A 100 7.02 20.68 2.28
C GLY A 100 7.43 19.28 2.73
N ASP A 101 7.00 18.83 3.89
CA ASP A 101 7.51 17.59 4.46
C ASP A 101 6.78 16.34 3.97
N GLY A 102 5.95 16.46 2.97
CA GLY A 102 5.27 15.32 2.40
C GLY A 102 3.78 15.22 2.67
N THR A 103 3.21 16.21 3.36
CA THR A 103 1.78 16.20 3.65
C THR A 103 0.97 16.11 2.38
N GLY A 104 1.29 16.97 1.41
CA GLY A 104 0.62 16.94 0.12
C GLY A 104 0.94 15.68 -0.66
N LEU A 105 2.19 15.24 -0.57
CA LEU A 105 2.63 14.04 -1.26
C LEU A 105 1.84 12.81 -0.82
N THR A 106 1.69 12.60 0.48
CA THR A 106 0.94 11.43 0.95
C THR A 106 -0.54 11.54 0.58
N SER A 107 -1.13 12.72 0.70
CA SER A 107 -2.54 12.92 0.38
C SER A 107 -2.83 12.66 -1.09
N GLU A 108 -2.01 13.21 -1.96
CA GLU A 108 -2.17 13.03 -3.41
C GLU A 108 -1.94 11.58 -3.82
N THR A 109 -0.91 10.97 -3.24
CA THR A 109 -0.59 9.58 -3.54
C THR A 109 -1.71 8.66 -3.12
N ILE A 110 -2.28 8.86 -1.94
CA ILE A 110 -3.38 8.04 -1.46
C ILE A 110 -4.64 8.26 -2.27
N ALA A 111 -4.92 9.49 -2.69
CA ALA A 111 -6.06 9.76 -3.56
C ALA A 111 -5.93 8.99 -4.88
N ARG A 112 -4.75 9.03 -5.48
CA ARG A 112 -4.47 8.27 -6.70
C ARG A 112 -4.64 6.77 -6.48
N VAL A 113 -4.09 6.26 -5.39
CA VAL A 113 -4.16 4.83 -5.08
C VAL A 113 -5.60 4.38 -4.89
N ARG A 114 -6.40 5.16 -4.16
CA ARG A 114 -7.81 4.83 -3.96
C ARG A 114 -8.58 4.81 -5.27
N GLN A 115 -8.28 5.75 -6.16
CA GLN A 115 -8.91 5.79 -7.47
C GLN A 115 -8.54 4.57 -8.30
N GLU A 116 -7.28 4.20 -8.31
CA GLU A 116 -6.80 3.05 -9.05
C GLU A 116 -7.37 1.73 -8.48
N MET A 117 -7.40 1.60 -7.17
CA MET A 117 -8.00 0.42 -6.54
C MET A 117 -9.49 0.32 -6.88
N GLY A 118 -10.20 1.43 -6.87
CA GLY A 118 -11.60 1.46 -7.28
C GLY A 118 -11.78 1.01 -8.72
N ALA A 119 -10.89 1.43 -9.61
CA ALA A 119 -10.93 1.01 -11.00
C ALA A 119 -10.66 -0.49 -11.16
N ALA A 120 -9.74 -1.02 -10.36
CA ALA A 120 -9.45 -2.46 -10.37
C ALA A 120 -10.64 -3.26 -9.83
N LEU A 121 -11.28 -2.78 -8.77
CA LEU A 121 -12.43 -3.47 -8.19
C LEU A 121 -13.63 -3.44 -9.13
N SER A 122 -13.77 -2.40 -9.92
CA SER A 122 -14.87 -2.30 -10.89
C SER A 122 -14.56 -2.96 -12.23
N GLY A 123 -13.35 -3.48 -12.41
CA GLY A 123 -12.96 -4.17 -13.63
C GLY A 123 -12.39 -3.28 -14.72
N LYS A 124 -12.24 -1.99 -14.47
CA LYS A 124 -11.66 -1.08 -15.47
C LYS A 124 -10.16 -1.29 -15.64
N ILE A 125 -9.49 -1.69 -14.57
CA ILE A 125 -8.07 -2.07 -14.59
C ILE A 125 -7.99 -3.53 -14.18
N ARG A 126 -7.19 -4.30 -14.90
CA ARG A 126 -7.01 -5.71 -14.58
C ARG A 126 -5.63 -5.94 -13.99
N LEU A 127 -5.62 -6.53 -12.80
CA LEU A 127 -4.37 -6.89 -12.14
C LEU A 127 -3.87 -8.23 -12.65
N ASP A 128 -2.56 -8.39 -12.66
CA ASP A 128 -1.93 -9.68 -12.92
C ASP A 128 -1.93 -10.48 -11.62
N ALA A 129 -3.12 -10.92 -11.24
CA ALA A 129 -3.33 -11.69 -10.02
C ALA A 129 -4.41 -12.73 -10.29
N ALA A 130 -4.35 -13.81 -9.55
CA ALA A 130 -5.28 -14.91 -9.73
C ALA A 130 -6.71 -14.46 -9.41
N LEU A 131 -7.65 -14.88 -10.23
CA LEU A 131 -9.06 -14.66 -10.00
C LEU A 131 -9.62 -15.78 -9.14
N LYS A 132 -10.69 -15.48 -8.43
CA LYS A 132 -11.38 -16.49 -7.64
C LYS A 132 -11.95 -17.56 -8.57
N SER A 133 -11.84 -18.80 -8.14
CA SER A 133 -12.52 -19.90 -8.80
C SER A 133 -14.03 -19.73 -8.55
N ASN A 134 -14.80 -19.87 -9.62
CA ASN A 134 -16.25 -19.78 -9.54
C ASN A 134 -16.87 -20.97 -10.22
N PRO A 135 -17.25 -21.99 -9.46
CA PRO A 135 -17.85 -23.19 -10.04
C PRO A 135 -19.11 -22.90 -10.85
N MET A 136 -19.87 -21.90 -10.43
CA MET A 136 -21.09 -21.53 -11.16
C MET A 136 -20.77 -20.95 -12.53
N ALA A 137 -19.70 -20.17 -12.62
CA ALA A 137 -19.29 -19.61 -13.90
C ALA A 137 -18.69 -20.66 -14.82
N GLU A 138 -17.99 -21.63 -14.25
CA GLU A 138 -17.35 -22.67 -15.04
C GLU A 138 -18.33 -23.70 -15.56
N GLY A 139 -19.23 -24.12 -14.70
CA GLY A 139 -20.18 -25.19 -15.06
C GLY A 139 -21.29 -24.71 -15.95
N PRO A 140 -22.17 -23.87 -15.46
CA PRO A 140 -23.36 -23.50 -16.23
C PRO A 140 -23.05 -22.71 -17.48
N SER A 141 -22.05 -21.85 -17.41
CA SER A 141 -21.73 -21.00 -18.55
C SER A 141 -21.27 -21.80 -19.76
N CYS A 142 -20.69 -22.94 -19.52
CA CYS A 142 -20.25 -23.80 -20.61
C CYS A 142 -21.39 -24.50 -21.28
N VAL A 143 -22.53 -24.59 -20.64
CA VAL A 143 -23.69 -25.27 -21.14
C VAL A 143 -24.48 -24.41 -22.11
N PHE A 144 -24.39 -23.14 -21.90
CA PHE A 144 -25.14 -22.19 -22.72
C PHE A 144 -24.30 -21.70 -23.89
#